data_7de05b191ac7dfbbcafa33cf9e6bcaf2
#
_entry.id   7de05b191ac7dfbbcafa33cf9e6bcaf2
#
_cell.length_a   1.000
_cell.length_b   1.000
_cell.length_c   1.000
_cell.angle_alpha   90.00
_cell.angle_beta   90.00
_cell.angle_gamma   90.00
#
_symmetry.space_group_name_H-M   'P 1'
#
loop_
_entity.id
_entity.type
_entity.pdbx_description
1 polymer ?
#
loop_
_entity_poly.entity_id
_entity_poly.type
_entity_poly.pdbx_seq_one_letter_code
_entity_poly.pdbx_strand_id
1 'polypeptide(L)'
;MSGAARHDQRSLVRDVAPGMFLFLLGAALAIIFGAHIWMTVLRWAGLVALVAQGRDRRSLTYWIFFAMLLGGEIGADRPQLAEHLRLLSDIFLRLIKVIVAPLILGTLITGIAGHKDLKSVGRIGIKCLVYFEVVTTLALLIGVAAINISRAGVGLAISAPVDAAAPAAAAAPLRWDDFVLHIFPENIAKSIADNQILQVAVFAVLFGIALTRLSESKRAPMLAFCTALTETMFSFTNIVMYFAPFGVGAAMAYTVGHMGIGVLLPLGKLLLTGYGALAAFLLLVLLPIAKIARLPLRRFLGAVAEPATIAFATSASEAALPRAMEEMEAFGVPRRIVAFVIPAGYSFNLDGSTLYLALASIFVAQAAGMHMTWQAQLAMVFTLMLTSKGVAGVPRAVLVVLLATAATFHLPTEPIFIILGIDALMDMARTSVNVVGNCLACAVVARWEGELHEPAALVS
;
A
#
# COMPACT_ATOMS: atom_id res chain seq x y z
N MET A 1 29.18 2.00 -10.28
CA MET A 1 28.02 2.90 -10.42
C MET A 1 27.42 3.39 -9.09
N SER A 2 28.06 3.16 -7.93
CA SER A 2 27.58 3.56 -6.60
C SER A 2 27.74 5.07 -6.26
N GLY A 3 28.53 5.83 -7.03
CA GLY A 3 28.72 7.27 -6.80
C GLY A 3 27.60 8.15 -7.36
N ALA A 4 27.01 7.79 -8.48
CA ALA A 4 25.99 8.59 -9.17
C ALA A 4 24.67 8.64 -8.39
N ALA A 5 24.22 7.53 -7.80
CA ALA A 5 22.99 7.47 -7.03
C ALA A 5 23.06 8.26 -5.71
N ARG A 6 24.23 8.27 -5.04
CA ARG A 6 24.45 9.09 -3.83
C ARG A 6 24.57 10.59 -4.14
N HIS A 7 25.06 10.93 -5.31
CA HIS A 7 25.15 12.32 -5.75
C HIS A 7 23.76 12.88 -6.05
N ASP A 8 22.89 12.07 -6.65
CA ASP A 8 21.52 12.45 -7.01
C ASP A 8 20.62 12.64 -5.76
N GLN A 9 20.75 11.78 -4.73
CA GLN A 9 19.99 11.93 -3.48
C GLN A 9 20.41 13.16 -2.65
N ARG A 10 21.70 13.49 -2.60
CA ARG A 10 22.17 14.70 -1.89
C ARG A 10 21.77 15.98 -2.62
N SER A 11 21.70 15.96 -3.94
CA SER A 11 21.15 17.06 -4.73
C SER A 11 19.66 17.23 -4.51
N LEU A 12 18.89 16.11 -4.37
CA LEU A 12 17.47 16.10 -4.12
C LEU A 12 17.08 16.89 -2.85
N VAL A 13 17.71 16.60 -1.73
CA VAL A 13 17.43 17.27 -0.45
C VAL A 13 17.89 18.73 -0.50
N ARG A 14 19.04 19.02 -1.09
CA ARG A 14 19.62 20.35 -1.15
C ARG A 14 18.81 21.31 -2.05
N ASP A 15 18.23 20.80 -3.14
CA ASP A 15 17.52 21.64 -4.11
C ASP A 15 16.05 21.87 -3.74
N VAL A 16 15.41 20.95 -3.00
CA VAL A 16 14.01 21.08 -2.52
C VAL A 16 13.94 21.86 -1.20
N ALA A 17 15.03 21.87 -0.43
CA ALA A 17 15.09 22.47 0.89
C ALA A 17 14.63 23.96 0.96
N PRO A 18 14.98 24.85 0.03
CA PRO A 18 14.59 26.26 0.15
C PRO A 18 13.09 26.48 0.02
N GLY A 19 12.43 25.87 -0.97
CA GLY A 19 10.98 26.01 -1.16
C GLY A 19 10.18 25.40 -0.01
N MET A 20 10.59 24.19 0.42
CA MET A 20 10.01 23.50 1.56
C MET A 20 10.21 24.28 2.87
N PHE A 21 11.41 24.85 3.08
CA PHE A 21 11.72 25.66 4.25
C PHE A 21 10.81 26.91 4.31
N LEU A 22 10.66 27.64 3.21
CA LEU A 22 9.78 28.80 3.14
C LEU A 22 8.33 28.44 3.44
N PHE A 23 7.83 27.33 2.87
CA PHE A 23 6.48 26.85 3.11
C PHE A 23 6.27 26.49 4.58
N LEU A 24 7.16 25.67 5.15
CA LEU A 24 7.08 25.21 6.55
C LEU A 24 7.26 26.38 7.53
N LEU A 25 8.15 27.31 7.24
CA LEU A 25 8.34 28.52 8.06
C LEU A 25 7.05 29.36 8.09
N GLY A 26 6.44 29.60 6.91
CA GLY A 26 5.18 30.34 6.81
C GLY A 26 4.03 29.65 7.53
N ALA A 27 3.97 28.31 7.47
CA ALA A 27 2.98 27.50 8.18
C ALA A 27 3.20 27.56 9.71
N ALA A 28 4.44 27.36 10.17
CA ALA A 28 4.79 27.42 11.58
C ALA A 28 4.49 28.81 12.19
N LEU A 29 4.86 29.89 11.50
CA LEU A 29 4.58 31.24 11.94
C LEU A 29 3.07 31.51 12.01
N ALA A 30 2.28 31.00 11.05
CA ALA A 30 0.83 31.14 11.06
C ALA A 30 0.18 30.42 12.26
N ILE A 31 0.73 29.29 12.68
CA ILE A 31 0.27 28.56 13.88
C ILE A 31 0.59 29.34 15.16
N ILE A 32 1.78 29.94 15.23
CA ILE A 32 2.27 30.61 16.46
C ILE A 32 1.65 32.01 16.63
N PHE A 33 1.58 32.80 15.55
CA PHE A 33 1.22 34.22 15.58
C PHE A 33 -0.15 34.54 14.97
N GLY A 34 -0.88 33.53 14.51
CA GLY A 34 -2.14 33.69 13.80
C GLY A 34 -1.97 33.96 12.30
N ALA A 35 -3.08 34.00 11.57
CA ALA A 35 -3.06 34.12 10.10
C ALA A 35 -2.86 35.58 9.67
N HIS A 36 -1.62 35.97 9.45
CA HIS A 36 -1.28 37.27 8.84
C HIS A 36 -0.98 37.10 7.34
N ILE A 37 -1.29 38.14 6.56
CA ILE A 37 -1.14 38.14 5.09
C ILE A 37 0.28 37.80 4.64
N TRP A 38 1.32 38.21 5.38
CA TRP A 38 2.72 37.89 5.07
C TRP A 38 3.04 36.41 5.18
N MET A 39 2.38 35.69 6.06
CA MET A 39 2.56 34.25 6.24
C MET A 39 1.92 33.49 5.08
N THR A 40 0.76 33.93 4.60
CA THR A 40 0.13 33.43 3.39
C THR A 40 1.04 33.66 2.18
N VAL A 41 1.59 34.88 2.02
CA VAL A 41 2.54 35.17 0.96
C VAL A 41 3.77 34.26 1.03
N LEU A 42 4.28 33.99 2.23
CA LEU A 42 5.46 33.12 2.41
C LEU A 42 5.16 31.67 2.00
N ARG A 43 3.98 31.13 2.36
CA ARG A 43 3.56 29.78 1.97
C ARG A 43 3.39 29.67 0.46
N TRP A 44 2.71 30.62 -0.18
CA TRP A 44 2.57 30.64 -1.64
C TRP A 44 3.89 30.84 -2.37
N ALA A 45 4.79 31.67 -1.84
CA ALA A 45 6.16 31.81 -2.39
C ALA A 45 6.93 30.48 -2.30
N GLY A 46 6.78 29.75 -1.18
CA GLY A 46 7.35 28.42 -1.02
C GLY A 46 6.82 27.42 -2.07
N LEU A 47 5.53 27.42 -2.34
CA LEU A 47 4.91 26.59 -3.37
C LEU A 47 5.40 26.96 -4.78
N VAL A 48 5.51 28.25 -5.10
CA VAL A 48 6.07 28.69 -6.39
C VAL A 48 7.54 28.26 -6.53
N ALA A 49 8.32 28.37 -5.47
CA ALA A 49 9.71 27.91 -5.46
C ALA A 49 9.78 26.36 -5.69
N LEU A 50 8.88 25.58 -5.09
CA LEU A 50 8.77 24.14 -5.33
C LEU A 50 8.44 23.83 -6.80
N VAL A 51 7.52 24.56 -7.43
CA VAL A 51 7.23 24.39 -8.88
C VAL A 51 8.48 24.65 -9.72
N ALA A 52 9.18 25.76 -9.46
CA ALA A 52 10.40 26.11 -10.20
C ALA A 52 11.50 25.03 -10.05
N GLN A 53 11.66 24.51 -8.84
CA GLN A 53 12.61 23.42 -8.52
C GLN A 53 12.17 22.07 -9.11
N GLY A 54 10.86 21.84 -9.26
CA GLY A 54 10.28 20.59 -9.83
C GLY A 54 10.28 20.55 -11.36
N ARG A 55 10.52 21.67 -12.05
CA ARG A 55 10.35 21.78 -13.52
C ARG A 55 11.14 20.75 -14.30
N ASP A 56 12.36 20.45 -13.85
CA ASP A 56 13.25 19.49 -14.50
C ASP A 56 13.07 18.05 -13.97
N ARG A 57 12.15 17.84 -13.02
CA ARG A 57 11.94 16.55 -12.34
C ARG A 57 10.76 15.80 -12.97
N ARG A 58 11.05 14.59 -13.45
CA ARG A 58 10.02 13.68 -14.00
C ARG A 58 9.41 12.76 -12.93
N SER A 59 9.69 12.98 -11.63
CA SER A 59 9.19 12.14 -10.55
C SER A 59 7.71 12.39 -10.27
N LEU A 60 6.86 11.40 -10.50
CA LEU A 60 5.43 11.45 -10.20
C LEU A 60 5.19 11.67 -8.69
N THR A 61 5.99 11.01 -7.83
CA THR A 61 5.91 11.15 -6.36
C THR A 61 6.12 12.60 -5.93
N TYR A 62 7.09 13.30 -6.55
CA TYR A 62 7.31 14.72 -6.29
C TYR A 62 6.06 15.56 -6.59
N TRP A 63 5.46 15.36 -7.76
CA TRP A 63 4.28 16.12 -8.18
C TRP A 63 3.03 15.81 -7.35
N ILE A 64 2.90 14.58 -6.85
CA ILE A 64 1.83 14.21 -5.93
C ILE A 64 2.02 14.92 -4.58
N PHE A 65 3.25 14.91 -4.05
CA PHE A 65 3.55 15.59 -2.79
C PHE A 65 3.34 17.12 -2.91
N PHE A 66 3.82 17.71 -4.00
CA PHE A 66 3.56 19.12 -4.31
C PHE A 66 2.06 19.41 -4.38
N ALA A 67 1.30 18.62 -5.11
CA ALA A 67 -0.15 18.79 -5.26
C ALA A 67 -0.89 18.63 -3.93
N MET A 68 -0.41 17.75 -3.04
CA MET A 68 -0.94 17.61 -1.68
C MET A 68 -0.76 18.90 -0.87
N LEU A 69 0.43 19.52 -0.91
CA LEU A 69 0.68 20.80 -0.22
C LEU A 69 -0.15 21.92 -0.82
N LEU A 70 -0.19 22.02 -2.14
CA LEU A 70 -0.99 23.01 -2.87
C LEU A 70 -2.49 22.85 -2.55
N GLY A 71 -2.99 21.61 -2.53
CA GLY A 71 -4.36 21.30 -2.18
C GLY A 71 -4.70 21.74 -0.75
N GLY A 72 -3.82 21.45 0.22
CA GLY A 72 -3.98 21.91 1.59
C GLY A 72 -4.08 23.43 1.69
N GLU A 73 -3.26 24.15 0.98
CA GLU A 73 -3.25 25.62 0.94
C GLU A 73 -4.52 26.17 0.26
N ILE A 74 -4.93 25.62 -0.88
CA ILE A 74 -6.19 25.99 -1.54
C ILE A 74 -7.37 25.74 -0.62
N GLY A 75 -7.41 24.60 0.09
CA GLY A 75 -8.46 24.29 1.04
C GLY A 75 -8.54 25.28 2.17
N ALA A 76 -7.39 25.70 2.72
CA ALA A 76 -7.32 26.67 3.80
C ALA A 76 -7.71 28.10 3.37
N ASP A 77 -7.22 28.56 2.22
CA ASP A 77 -7.40 29.95 1.78
C ASP A 77 -8.67 30.18 0.94
N ARG A 78 -9.15 29.14 0.23
CA ARG A 78 -10.27 29.21 -0.73
C ARG A 78 -11.22 28.01 -0.60
N PRO A 79 -11.96 27.85 0.52
CA PRO A 79 -12.82 26.69 0.76
C PRO A 79 -13.87 26.45 -0.35
N GLN A 80 -14.46 27.52 -0.89
CA GLN A 80 -15.45 27.43 -1.97
C GLN A 80 -14.86 26.83 -3.26
N LEU A 81 -13.63 27.20 -3.62
CA LEU A 81 -12.94 26.60 -4.75
C LEU A 81 -12.62 25.12 -4.48
N ALA A 82 -12.25 24.80 -3.26
CA ALA A 82 -11.93 23.43 -2.83
C ALA A 82 -13.12 22.46 -2.99
N GLU A 83 -14.36 22.93 -2.76
CA GLU A 83 -15.57 22.12 -2.99
C GLU A 83 -15.72 21.71 -4.45
N HIS A 84 -15.45 22.61 -5.39
CA HIS A 84 -15.54 22.30 -6.82
C HIS A 84 -14.44 21.32 -7.26
N LEU A 85 -13.28 21.30 -6.59
CA LEU A 85 -12.20 20.38 -6.89
C LEU A 85 -12.54 18.93 -6.51
N ARG A 86 -13.53 18.67 -5.64
CA ARG A 86 -13.98 17.32 -5.27
C ARG A 86 -14.20 16.43 -6.49
N LEU A 87 -14.73 16.98 -7.58
CA LEU A 87 -14.96 16.23 -8.83
C LEU A 87 -13.70 15.53 -9.34
N LEU A 88 -12.52 16.18 -9.26
CA LEU A 88 -11.26 15.58 -9.73
C LEU A 88 -10.84 14.39 -8.85
N SER A 89 -11.07 14.50 -7.53
CA SER A 89 -10.83 13.39 -6.60
C SER A 89 -11.80 12.22 -6.85
N ASP A 90 -13.08 12.51 -7.08
CA ASP A 90 -14.09 11.50 -7.40
C ASP A 90 -13.77 10.76 -8.70
N ILE A 91 -13.33 11.48 -9.76
CA ILE A 91 -12.89 10.89 -11.02
C ILE A 91 -11.69 9.97 -10.77
N PHE A 92 -10.69 10.44 -10.02
CA PHE A 92 -9.50 9.64 -9.70
C PHE A 92 -9.87 8.33 -9.01
N LEU A 93 -10.73 8.38 -7.97
CA LEU A 93 -11.17 7.18 -7.26
C LEU A 93 -11.99 6.24 -8.16
N ARG A 94 -12.82 6.76 -9.08
CA ARG A 94 -13.54 5.92 -10.05
C ARG A 94 -12.57 5.21 -11.00
N LEU A 95 -11.56 5.92 -11.50
CA LEU A 95 -10.51 5.32 -12.33
C LEU A 95 -9.73 4.23 -11.59
N ILE A 96 -9.43 4.45 -10.31
CA ILE A 96 -8.82 3.42 -9.46
C ILE A 96 -9.75 2.21 -9.31
N LYS A 97 -11.03 2.40 -9.02
CA LYS A 97 -11.99 1.28 -8.83
C LYS A 97 -12.08 0.34 -10.02
N VAL A 98 -12.00 0.86 -11.25
CA VAL A 98 -12.06 0.05 -12.49
C VAL A 98 -10.90 -0.94 -12.60
N ILE A 99 -9.74 -0.63 -12.03
CA ILE A 99 -8.52 -1.46 -12.13
C ILE A 99 -8.65 -2.74 -11.29
N VAL A 100 -9.39 -2.70 -10.19
CA VAL A 100 -9.33 -3.69 -9.10
C VAL A 100 -9.61 -5.11 -9.55
N ALA A 101 -10.83 -5.35 -10.01
CA ALA A 101 -11.30 -6.70 -10.27
C ALA A 101 -10.50 -7.39 -11.40
N PRO A 102 -10.21 -6.73 -12.56
CA PRO A 102 -9.40 -7.34 -13.61
C PRO A 102 -7.96 -7.62 -13.17
N LEU A 103 -7.37 -6.72 -12.37
CA LEU A 103 -6.00 -6.89 -11.88
C LEU A 103 -5.89 -8.07 -10.92
N ILE A 104 -6.79 -8.16 -9.94
CA ILE A 104 -6.81 -9.28 -8.98
C ILE A 104 -7.06 -10.60 -9.70
N LEU A 105 -7.99 -10.62 -10.64
CA LEU A 105 -8.28 -11.81 -11.43
C LEU A 105 -7.03 -12.28 -12.18
N GLY A 106 -6.40 -11.39 -12.95
CA GLY A 106 -5.22 -11.71 -13.73
C GLY A 106 -4.03 -12.14 -12.87
N THR A 107 -3.70 -11.38 -11.83
CA THR A 107 -2.53 -11.64 -10.97
C THR A 107 -2.67 -12.93 -10.18
N LEU A 108 -3.83 -13.21 -9.58
CA LEU A 108 -4.03 -14.46 -8.82
C LEU A 108 -4.00 -15.69 -9.72
N ILE A 109 -4.67 -15.64 -10.89
CA ILE A 109 -4.66 -16.77 -11.83
C ILE A 109 -3.24 -17.03 -12.34
N THR A 110 -2.51 -15.99 -12.76
CA THR A 110 -1.14 -16.13 -13.26
C THR A 110 -0.18 -16.58 -12.16
N GLY A 111 -0.34 -16.08 -10.94
CA GLY A 111 0.46 -16.48 -9.78
C GLY A 111 0.28 -17.96 -9.42
N ILE A 112 -0.95 -18.49 -9.53
CA ILE A 112 -1.25 -19.89 -9.21
C ILE A 112 -0.90 -20.84 -10.38
N ALA A 113 -1.34 -20.48 -11.60
CA ALA A 113 -1.23 -21.38 -12.76
C ALA A 113 0.07 -21.22 -13.58
N GLY A 114 0.86 -20.16 -13.33
CA GLY A 114 2.06 -19.85 -14.13
C GLY A 114 3.27 -20.73 -13.89
N HIS A 115 3.29 -21.52 -12.82
CA HIS A 115 4.45 -22.33 -12.48
C HIS A 115 4.41 -23.71 -13.17
N LYS A 116 5.47 -24.00 -13.95
CA LYS A 116 5.55 -25.23 -14.79
C LYS A 116 5.99 -26.49 -14.02
N ASP A 117 6.69 -26.36 -12.91
CA ASP A 117 7.30 -27.48 -12.21
C ASP A 117 6.79 -27.60 -10.76
N LEU A 118 5.63 -28.26 -10.64
CA LEU A 118 4.92 -28.43 -9.36
C LEU A 118 5.65 -29.33 -8.34
N LYS A 119 6.65 -30.12 -8.74
CA LYS A 119 7.32 -31.06 -7.82
C LYS A 119 8.56 -30.50 -7.14
N SER A 120 9.41 -29.76 -7.84
CA SER A 120 10.60 -29.10 -7.23
C SER A 120 10.24 -27.74 -6.62
N VAL A 121 9.32 -27.03 -7.26
CA VAL A 121 8.74 -25.77 -6.75
C VAL A 121 7.76 -26.02 -5.59
N GLY A 122 7.13 -27.21 -5.52
CA GLY A 122 6.11 -27.51 -4.53
C GLY A 122 6.59 -27.37 -3.08
N ARG A 123 7.78 -27.87 -2.74
CA ARG A 123 8.31 -27.76 -1.37
C ARG A 123 8.72 -26.33 -1.00
N ILE A 124 9.44 -25.65 -1.88
CA ILE A 124 9.81 -24.25 -1.71
C ILE A 124 8.54 -23.39 -1.70
N GLY A 125 7.61 -23.64 -2.62
CA GLY A 125 6.34 -22.93 -2.71
C GLY A 125 5.49 -23.04 -1.45
N ILE A 126 5.34 -24.27 -0.89
CA ILE A 126 4.61 -24.46 0.37
C ILE A 126 5.29 -23.74 1.53
N LYS A 127 6.62 -23.82 1.64
CA LYS A 127 7.37 -23.09 2.68
C LYS A 127 7.20 -21.57 2.55
N CYS A 128 7.26 -21.05 1.32
CA CYS A 128 7.01 -19.64 1.05
C CYS A 128 5.58 -19.24 1.45
N LEU A 129 4.58 -19.99 1.03
CA LEU A 129 3.18 -19.69 1.34
C LEU A 129 2.94 -19.70 2.86
N VAL A 130 3.44 -20.72 3.57
CA VAL A 130 3.33 -20.77 5.04
C VAL A 130 4.02 -19.57 5.68
N TYR A 131 5.23 -19.22 5.23
CA TYR A 131 5.93 -18.05 5.71
C TYR A 131 5.12 -16.76 5.46
N PHE A 132 4.66 -16.56 4.23
CA PHE A 132 3.90 -15.38 3.84
C PHE A 132 2.60 -15.23 4.64
N GLU A 133 1.85 -16.33 4.85
CA GLU A 133 0.61 -16.29 5.63
C GLU A 133 0.86 -15.94 7.09
N VAL A 134 1.87 -16.54 7.72
CA VAL A 134 2.20 -16.24 9.11
C VAL A 134 2.64 -14.79 9.28
N VAL A 135 3.54 -14.32 8.44
CA VAL A 135 4.10 -12.96 8.55
C VAL A 135 3.06 -11.90 8.21
N THR A 136 2.26 -12.13 7.16
CA THR A 136 1.13 -11.24 6.78
C THR A 136 0.07 -11.17 7.89
N THR A 137 -0.24 -12.30 8.54
CA THR A 137 -1.19 -12.32 9.66
C THR A 137 -0.68 -11.48 10.82
N LEU A 138 0.59 -11.60 11.18
CA LEU A 138 1.21 -10.79 12.23
C LEU A 138 1.23 -9.30 11.86
N ALA A 139 1.47 -8.96 10.59
CA ALA A 139 1.40 -7.60 10.10
C ALA A 139 -0.01 -7.00 10.25
N LEU A 140 -1.05 -7.74 9.85
CA LEU A 140 -2.45 -7.34 10.02
C LEU A 140 -2.80 -7.10 11.50
N LEU A 141 -2.41 -8.01 12.39
CA LEU A 141 -2.67 -7.89 13.82
C LEU A 141 -1.97 -6.68 14.45
N ILE A 142 -0.74 -6.38 14.04
CA ILE A 142 -0.03 -5.17 14.46
C ILE A 142 -0.74 -3.91 13.96
N GLY A 143 -1.23 -3.91 12.71
CA GLY A 143 -2.03 -2.81 12.17
C GLY A 143 -3.29 -2.56 12.98
N VAL A 144 -4.05 -3.63 13.29
CA VAL A 144 -5.24 -3.58 14.17
C VAL A 144 -4.90 -3.05 15.56
N ALA A 145 -3.85 -3.57 16.18
CA ALA A 145 -3.42 -3.14 17.52
C ALA A 145 -3.03 -1.66 17.53
N ALA A 146 -2.22 -1.23 16.56
CA ALA A 146 -1.72 0.14 16.48
C ALA A 146 -2.85 1.17 16.35
N ILE A 147 -3.85 0.92 15.50
CA ILE A 147 -4.97 1.85 15.31
C ILE A 147 -5.93 1.86 16.50
N ASN A 148 -6.15 0.73 17.16
CA ASN A 148 -6.97 0.66 18.36
C ASN A 148 -6.30 1.36 19.57
N ILE A 149 -4.96 1.30 19.66
CA ILE A 149 -4.19 2.02 20.68
C ILE A 149 -4.19 3.52 20.39
N SER A 150 -3.86 3.92 19.18
CA SER A 150 -3.75 5.33 18.80
C SER A 150 -5.09 6.05 18.69
N ARG A 151 -6.15 5.33 18.28
CA ARG A 151 -7.48 5.89 18.01
C ARG A 151 -7.41 7.14 17.10
N ALA A 152 -6.61 7.06 16.03
CA ALA A 152 -6.32 8.21 15.19
C ALA A 152 -7.53 8.76 14.43
N GLY A 153 -8.54 7.94 14.17
CA GLY A 153 -9.78 8.35 13.49
C GLY A 153 -10.86 8.92 14.42
N VAL A 154 -10.72 8.70 15.75
CA VAL A 154 -11.74 9.13 16.72
C VAL A 154 -11.75 10.66 16.84
N GLY A 155 -12.97 11.25 16.77
CA GLY A 155 -13.15 12.69 16.88
C GLY A 155 -13.04 13.46 15.56
N LEU A 156 -12.84 12.77 14.43
CA LEU A 156 -13.08 13.37 13.12
C LEU A 156 -14.60 13.51 12.94
N ALA A 157 -15.10 14.74 13.02
CA ALA A 157 -16.51 15.03 12.74
C ALA A 157 -16.76 14.99 11.22
N ILE A 158 -16.82 13.78 10.67
CA ILE A 158 -17.29 13.60 9.29
C ILE A 158 -18.82 13.60 9.38
N SER A 159 -19.43 14.73 9.01
CA SER A 159 -20.87 14.77 8.83
C SER A 159 -21.24 13.75 7.76
N ALA A 160 -21.89 12.66 8.17
CA ALA A 160 -22.49 11.75 7.20
C ALA A 160 -23.40 12.57 6.28
N PRO A 161 -23.42 12.29 4.95
CA PRO A 161 -24.40 12.92 4.07
C PRO A 161 -25.79 12.75 4.65
N VAL A 162 -26.59 13.81 4.64
CA VAL A 162 -27.96 13.82 5.21
C VAL A 162 -28.87 12.75 4.58
N ASP A 163 -28.49 12.22 3.39
CA ASP A 163 -29.17 11.12 2.72
C ASP A 163 -28.82 9.72 3.29
N ALA A 164 -27.85 9.60 4.21
CA ALA A 164 -27.58 8.39 4.97
C ALA A 164 -28.29 8.38 6.33
N ALA A 165 -29.38 9.11 6.48
CA ALA A 165 -30.27 9.11 7.64
C ALA A 165 -31.19 7.87 7.72
N ALA A 166 -30.68 6.69 7.30
CA ALA A 166 -31.09 5.48 7.99
C ALA A 166 -30.34 5.50 9.34
N PRO A 167 -31.05 5.35 10.50
CA PRO A 167 -30.37 5.22 11.78
C PRO A 167 -29.28 4.17 11.56
N ALA A 168 -28.05 4.43 12.06
CA ALA A 168 -27.03 3.42 12.12
C ALA A 168 -27.66 2.23 12.85
N ALA A 169 -28.35 1.38 12.07
CA ALA A 169 -28.91 0.15 12.56
C ALA A 169 -27.70 -0.53 13.14
N ALA A 170 -27.68 -0.72 14.44
CA ALA A 170 -26.65 -1.42 15.17
C ALA A 170 -26.29 -2.60 14.29
N ALA A 171 -25.10 -2.60 13.71
CA ALA A 171 -24.74 -3.52 12.64
C ALA A 171 -25.16 -4.89 13.12
N ALA A 172 -26.13 -5.51 12.41
CA ALA A 172 -26.69 -6.78 12.81
C ALA A 172 -25.50 -7.69 13.09
N PRO A 173 -25.47 -8.42 14.21
CA PRO A 173 -24.29 -9.20 14.59
C PRO A 173 -23.92 -10.05 13.38
N LEU A 174 -22.71 -9.88 12.89
CA LEU A 174 -22.17 -10.57 11.71
C LEU A 174 -22.36 -12.07 11.98
N ARG A 175 -23.32 -12.68 11.33
CA ARG A 175 -23.51 -14.13 11.41
C ARG A 175 -22.42 -14.77 10.59
N TRP A 176 -21.62 -15.61 11.21
CA TRP A 176 -20.48 -16.27 10.56
C TRP A 176 -20.90 -17.12 9.36
N ASP A 177 -22.09 -17.72 9.41
CA ASP A 177 -22.68 -18.46 8.31
C ASP A 177 -22.91 -17.57 7.08
N ASP A 178 -23.53 -16.40 7.26
CA ASP A 178 -23.75 -15.43 6.20
C ASP A 178 -22.45 -14.88 5.65
N PHE A 179 -21.48 -14.58 6.53
CA PHE A 179 -20.17 -14.12 6.10
C PHE A 179 -19.45 -15.18 5.25
N VAL A 180 -19.45 -16.46 5.68
CA VAL A 180 -18.81 -17.53 4.92
C VAL A 180 -19.49 -17.74 3.58
N LEU A 181 -20.82 -17.68 3.51
CA LEU A 181 -21.56 -17.79 2.25
C LEU A 181 -21.21 -16.64 1.30
N HIS A 182 -21.10 -15.41 1.81
CA HIS A 182 -20.72 -14.23 1.01
C HIS A 182 -19.29 -14.26 0.44
N ILE A 183 -18.42 -15.15 0.94
CA ILE A 183 -17.08 -15.34 0.37
C ILE A 183 -17.14 -15.97 -1.03
N PHE A 184 -18.14 -16.83 -1.29
CA PHE A 184 -18.26 -17.56 -2.55
C PHE A 184 -19.14 -16.81 -3.53
N PRO A 185 -18.68 -16.57 -4.78
CA PRO A 185 -19.47 -15.87 -5.78
C PRO A 185 -20.60 -16.74 -6.32
N GLU A 186 -21.83 -16.23 -6.35
CA GLU A 186 -22.92 -16.84 -7.11
C GLU A 186 -22.75 -16.61 -8.62
N ASN A 187 -22.21 -15.45 -9.00
CA ASN A 187 -21.97 -15.07 -10.38
C ASN A 187 -20.77 -14.12 -10.47
N ILE A 188 -19.72 -14.56 -11.15
CA ILE A 188 -18.47 -13.79 -11.26
C ILE A 188 -18.66 -12.44 -11.95
N ALA A 189 -19.51 -12.35 -12.98
CA ALA A 189 -19.77 -11.10 -13.67
C ALA A 189 -20.44 -10.09 -12.74
N LYS A 190 -21.40 -10.53 -11.92
CA LYS A 190 -22.02 -9.70 -10.88
C LYS A 190 -21.00 -9.29 -9.83
N SER A 191 -20.17 -10.21 -9.36
CA SER A 191 -19.12 -9.90 -8.36
C SER A 191 -18.15 -8.84 -8.87
N ILE A 192 -17.76 -8.87 -10.15
CA ILE A 192 -16.94 -7.85 -10.79
C ILE A 192 -17.68 -6.50 -10.88
N ALA A 193 -18.94 -6.50 -11.34
CA ALA A 193 -19.74 -5.28 -11.49
C ALA A 193 -19.99 -4.58 -10.15
N ASP A 194 -20.26 -5.37 -9.10
CA ASP A 194 -20.53 -4.88 -7.74
C ASP A 194 -19.25 -4.64 -6.91
N ASN A 195 -18.06 -4.81 -7.52
CA ASN A 195 -16.75 -4.69 -6.84
C ASN A 195 -16.64 -5.59 -5.59
N GLN A 196 -17.23 -6.80 -5.61
CA GLN A 196 -17.14 -7.80 -4.54
C GLN A 196 -15.77 -8.51 -4.61
N ILE A 197 -14.72 -7.82 -4.18
CA ILE A 197 -13.32 -8.22 -4.41
C ILE A 197 -12.98 -9.56 -3.79
N LEU A 198 -13.51 -9.86 -2.59
CA LEU A 198 -13.29 -11.14 -1.94
C LEU A 198 -13.84 -12.29 -2.79
N GLN A 199 -15.01 -12.14 -3.38
CA GLN A 199 -15.62 -13.12 -4.27
C GLN A 199 -14.81 -13.30 -5.56
N VAL A 200 -14.31 -12.17 -6.14
CA VAL A 200 -13.42 -12.20 -7.31
C VAL A 200 -12.12 -12.94 -6.98
N ALA A 201 -11.52 -12.71 -5.81
CA ALA A 201 -10.30 -13.37 -5.38
C ALA A 201 -10.51 -14.88 -5.18
N VAL A 202 -11.60 -15.29 -4.52
CA VAL A 202 -11.93 -16.73 -4.34
C VAL A 202 -12.17 -17.41 -5.69
N PHE A 203 -12.92 -16.77 -6.59
CA PHE A 203 -13.05 -17.28 -7.95
C PHE A 203 -11.71 -17.43 -8.65
N ALA A 204 -10.84 -16.42 -8.59
CA ALA A 204 -9.53 -16.43 -9.23
C ALA A 204 -8.63 -17.56 -8.71
N VAL A 205 -8.67 -17.82 -7.40
CA VAL A 205 -7.94 -18.94 -6.76
C VAL A 205 -8.47 -20.28 -7.29
N LEU A 206 -9.77 -20.50 -7.25
CA LEU A 206 -10.38 -21.76 -7.71
C LEU A 206 -10.15 -21.96 -9.21
N PHE A 207 -10.28 -20.90 -10.02
CA PHE A 207 -10.02 -20.94 -11.45
C PHE A 207 -8.55 -21.23 -11.74
N GLY A 208 -7.61 -20.60 -11.03
CA GLY A 208 -6.18 -20.85 -11.14
C GLY A 208 -5.84 -22.32 -10.83
N ILE A 209 -6.39 -22.88 -9.75
CA ILE A 209 -6.25 -24.31 -9.39
C ILE A 209 -6.83 -25.20 -10.49
N ALA A 210 -8.01 -24.90 -11.00
CA ALA A 210 -8.63 -25.67 -12.08
C ALA A 210 -7.75 -25.65 -13.35
N LEU A 211 -7.18 -24.49 -13.67
CA LEU A 211 -6.30 -24.31 -14.83
C LEU A 211 -5.02 -25.17 -14.72
N THR A 212 -4.48 -25.38 -13.52
CA THR A 212 -3.31 -26.27 -13.33
C THR A 212 -3.60 -27.73 -13.63
N ARG A 213 -4.86 -28.15 -13.62
CA ARG A 213 -5.28 -29.53 -13.91
C ARG A 213 -5.49 -29.81 -15.39
N LEU A 214 -5.46 -28.77 -16.24
CA LEU A 214 -5.63 -28.92 -17.69
C LEU A 214 -4.31 -29.35 -18.36
N SER A 215 -4.45 -30.00 -19.54
CA SER A 215 -3.30 -30.24 -20.42
C SER A 215 -2.65 -28.93 -20.86
N GLU A 216 -1.36 -28.96 -21.13
CA GLU A 216 -0.58 -27.75 -21.50
C GLU A 216 -1.20 -27.03 -22.71
N SER A 217 -1.68 -27.78 -23.70
CA SER A 217 -2.31 -27.22 -24.91
C SER A 217 -3.56 -26.39 -24.62
N LYS A 218 -4.29 -26.68 -23.52
CA LYS A 218 -5.47 -25.93 -23.09
C LYS A 218 -5.14 -24.87 -22.06
N ARG A 219 -4.16 -25.13 -21.20
CA ARG A 219 -3.70 -24.21 -20.16
C ARG A 219 -2.96 -23.00 -20.74
N ALA A 220 -2.03 -23.22 -21.66
CA ALA A 220 -1.15 -22.18 -22.16
C ALA A 220 -1.88 -20.99 -22.79
N PRO A 221 -2.91 -21.14 -23.64
CA PRO A 221 -3.64 -20.00 -24.20
C PRO A 221 -4.37 -19.17 -23.12
N MET A 222 -4.99 -19.83 -22.15
CA MET A 222 -5.71 -19.14 -21.06
C MET A 222 -4.74 -18.42 -20.12
N LEU A 223 -3.61 -19.04 -19.82
CA LEU A 223 -2.57 -18.41 -19.00
C LEU A 223 -1.95 -17.20 -19.71
N ALA A 224 -1.69 -17.31 -21.03
CA ALA A 224 -1.23 -16.20 -21.85
C ALA A 224 -2.22 -15.03 -21.86
N PHE A 225 -3.52 -15.32 -21.96
CA PHE A 225 -4.57 -14.31 -21.85
C PHE A 225 -4.55 -13.61 -20.49
N CYS A 226 -4.49 -14.37 -19.38
CA CYS A 226 -4.45 -13.79 -18.02
C CYS A 226 -3.18 -12.97 -17.80
N THR A 227 -2.03 -13.41 -18.33
CA THR A 227 -0.77 -12.65 -18.27
C THR A 227 -0.88 -11.34 -19.05
N ALA A 228 -1.36 -11.39 -20.30
CA ALA A 228 -1.57 -10.19 -21.11
C ALA A 228 -2.58 -9.22 -20.48
N LEU A 229 -3.66 -9.74 -19.86
CA LEU A 229 -4.60 -8.94 -19.11
C LEU A 229 -3.91 -8.22 -17.94
N THR A 230 -3.10 -8.93 -17.17
CA THR A 230 -2.35 -8.38 -16.04
C THR A 230 -1.41 -7.27 -16.49
N GLU A 231 -0.62 -7.49 -17.54
CA GLU A 231 0.30 -6.50 -18.10
C GLU A 231 -0.44 -5.27 -18.64
N THR A 232 -1.59 -5.50 -19.30
CA THR A 232 -2.46 -4.42 -19.78
C THR A 232 -3.00 -3.60 -18.61
N MET A 233 -3.43 -4.24 -17.52
CA MET A 233 -3.93 -3.54 -16.33
C MET A 233 -2.83 -2.78 -15.60
N PHE A 234 -1.59 -3.26 -15.60
CA PHE A 234 -0.44 -2.48 -15.10
C PHE A 234 -0.20 -1.23 -15.95
N SER A 235 -0.21 -1.36 -17.26
CA SER A 235 -0.09 -0.21 -18.17
C SER A 235 -1.23 0.78 -17.98
N PHE A 236 -2.47 0.30 -17.87
CA PHE A 236 -3.64 1.12 -17.56
C PHE A 236 -3.49 1.85 -16.23
N THR A 237 -3.03 1.16 -15.19
CA THR A 237 -2.75 1.77 -13.88
C THR A 237 -1.74 2.91 -14.00
N ASN A 238 -0.66 2.71 -14.75
CA ASN A 238 0.33 3.76 -14.99
C ASN A 238 -0.29 4.99 -15.66
N ILE A 239 -1.20 4.82 -16.62
CA ILE A 239 -1.93 5.93 -17.25
C ILE A 239 -2.78 6.67 -16.22
N VAL A 240 -3.54 5.94 -15.40
CA VAL A 240 -4.37 6.52 -14.34
C VAL A 240 -3.52 7.27 -13.31
N MET A 241 -2.33 6.76 -13.01
CA MET A 241 -1.41 7.38 -12.05
C MET A 241 -0.89 8.75 -12.49
N TYR A 242 -0.84 9.07 -13.80
CA TYR A 242 -0.55 10.44 -14.24
C TYR A 242 -1.62 11.46 -13.77
N PHE A 243 -2.83 11.00 -13.49
CA PHE A 243 -3.89 11.84 -12.92
C PHE A 243 -3.80 11.96 -11.38
N ALA A 244 -2.97 11.15 -10.72
CA ALA A 244 -2.86 11.10 -9.26
C ALA A 244 -2.52 12.46 -8.60
N PRO A 245 -1.62 13.32 -9.13
CA PRO A 245 -1.38 14.63 -8.54
C PRO A 245 -2.67 15.47 -8.44
N PHE A 246 -3.47 15.47 -9.49
CA PHE A 246 -4.75 16.21 -9.52
C PHE A 246 -5.75 15.62 -8.53
N GLY A 247 -5.92 14.29 -8.52
CA GLY A 247 -6.83 13.60 -7.60
C GLY A 247 -6.46 13.79 -6.13
N VAL A 248 -5.17 13.67 -5.79
CA VAL A 248 -4.67 13.83 -4.41
C VAL A 248 -4.71 15.29 -3.96
N GLY A 249 -4.27 16.22 -4.81
CA GLY A 249 -4.36 17.65 -4.52
C GLY A 249 -5.80 18.08 -4.29
N ALA A 250 -6.72 17.63 -5.14
CA ALA A 250 -8.15 17.91 -5.02
C ALA A 250 -8.76 17.30 -3.74
N ALA A 251 -8.38 16.06 -3.39
CA ALA A 251 -8.81 15.40 -2.15
C ALA A 251 -8.36 16.19 -0.92
N MET A 252 -7.09 16.62 -0.89
CA MET A 252 -6.56 17.42 0.20
C MET A 252 -7.23 18.79 0.28
N ALA A 253 -7.44 19.47 -0.87
CA ALA A 253 -8.15 20.74 -0.92
C ALA A 253 -9.57 20.63 -0.36
N TYR A 254 -10.33 19.63 -0.83
CA TYR A 254 -11.68 19.37 -0.34
C TYR A 254 -11.69 19.07 1.16
N THR A 255 -10.80 18.22 1.63
CA THR A 255 -10.72 17.82 3.03
C THR A 255 -10.43 19.01 3.95
N VAL A 256 -9.41 19.81 3.62
CA VAL A 256 -9.04 20.98 4.42
C VAL A 256 -10.10 22.07 4.29
N GLY A 257 -10.67 22.29 3.10
CA GLY A 257 -11.70 23.30 2.86
C GLY A 257 -13.01 23.00 3.60
N HIS A 258 -13.40 21.72 3.68
CA HIS A 258 -14.65 21.31 4.32
C HIS A 258 -14.51 21.11 5.83
N MET A 259 -13.40 20.56 6.30
CA MET A 259 -13.17 20.20 7.71
C MET A 259 -12.28 21.20 8.46
N GLY A 260 -11.69 22.16 7.73
CA GLY A 260 -10.70 23.08 8.28
C GLY A 260 -9.32 22.45 8.44
N ILE A 261 -8.32 23.28 8.74
CA ILE A 261 -6.91 22.87 8.90
C ILE A 261 -6.71 21.89 10.06
N GLY A 262 -7.65 21.84 11.01
CA GLY A 262 -7.62 20.91 12.15
C GLY A 262 -7.59 19.43 11.75
N VAL A 263 -8.06 19.08 10.54
CA VAL A 263 -8.02 17.71 10.01
C VAL A 263 -6.59 17.18 9.82
N LEU A 264 -5.61 18.07 9.69
CA LEU A 264 -4.21 17.69 9.53
C LEU A 264 -3.64 17.00 10.79
N LEU A 265 -4.20 17.29 11.98
CA LEU A 265 -3.75 16.66 13.22
C LEU A 265 -4.12 15.16 13.28
N PRO A 266 -5.38 14.74 13.06
CA PRO A 266 -5.71 13.31 12.92
C PRO A 266 -4.94 12.60 11.79
N LEU A 267 -4.72 13.27 10.65
CA LEU A 267 -3.92 12.72 9.55
C LEU A 267 -2.46 12.54 9.96
N GLY A 268 -1.87 13.51 10.64
CA GLY A 268 -0.53 13.40 11.22
C GLY A 268 -0.44 12.25 12.24
N LYS A 269 -1.46 12.11 13.09
CA LYS A 269 -1.56 10.99 14.04
C LYS A 269 -1.66 9.64 13.34
N LEU A 270 -2.45 9.56 12.26
CA LEU A 270 -2.56 8.36 11.43
C LEU A 270 -1.20 8.01 10.79
N LEU A 271 -0.52 9.01 10.24
CA LEU A 271 0.82 8.84 9.64
C LEU A 271 1.82 8.31 10.66
N LEU A 272 1.90 8.95 11.83
CA LEU A 272 2.80 8.52 12.92
C LEU A 272 2.45 7.11 13.43
N THR A 273 1.15 6.79 13.55
CA THR A 273 0.69 5.45 13.91
C THR A 273 1.15 4.42 12.90
N GLY A 274 1.02 4.72 11.60
CA GLY A 274 1.46 3.83 10.53
C GLY A 274 2.96 3.58 10.53
N TYR A 275 3.76 4.66 10.62
CA TYR A 275 5.23 4.54 10.71
C TYR A 275 5.66 3.81 11.98
N GLY A 276 5.01 4.08 13.12
CA GLY A 276 5.26 3.38 14.38
C GLY A 276 4.91 1.89 14.30
N ALA A 277 3.79 1.55 13.66
CA ALA A 277 3.39 0.16 13.44
C ALA A 277 4.33 -0.58 12.49
N LEU A 278 4.80 0.06 11.41
CA LEU A 278 5.81 -0.50 10.51
C LEU A 278 7.13 -0.73 11.23
N ALA A 279 7.58 0.22 12.05
CA ALA A 279 8.77 0.06 12.89
C ALA A 279 8.61 -1.08 13.91
N ALA A 280 7.45 -1.17 14.57
CA ALA A 280 7.13 -2.27 15.46
C ALA A 280 7.14 -3.62 14.74
N PHE A 281 6.59 -3.69 13.53
CA PHE A 281 6.62 -4.91 12.71
C PHE A 281 8.05 -5.33 12.36
N LEU A 282 8.91 -4.40 11.93
CA LEU A 282 10.33 -4.67 11.69
C LEU A 282 11.04 -5.21 12.93
N LEU A 283 10.78 -4.62 14.11
CA LEU A 283 11.47 -4.95 15.35
C LEU A 283 10.90 -6.19 16.06
N LEU A 284 9.58 -6.37 16.06
CA LEU A 284 8.90 -7.42 16.81
C LEU A 284 8.60 -8.67 15.99
N VAL A 285 8.61 -8.58 14.65
CA VAL A 285 8.35 -9.73 13.76
C VAL A 285 9.57 -10.06 12.92
N LEU A 286 10.01 -9.15 12.04
CA LEU A 286 11.07 -9.49 11.07
C LEU A 286 12.43 -9.71 11.75
N LEU A 287 12.80 -8.90 12.75
CA LEU A 287 14.05 -9.06 13.48
C LEU A 287 14.11 -10.38 14.27
N PRO A 288 13.08 -10.79 15.05
CA PRO A 288 13.04 -12.11 15.68
C PRO A 288 13.11 -13.25 14.69
N ILE A 289 12.38 -13.19 13.56
CA ILE A 289 12.44 -14.20 12.49
C ILE A 289 13.87 -14.33 11.97
N ALA A 290 14.55 -13.21 11.68
CA ALA A 290 15.93 -13.24 11.21
C ALA A 290 16.89 -13.87 12.24
N LYS A 291 16.67 -13.58 13.55
CA LYS A 291 17.45 -14.21 14.64
C LYS A 291 17.18 -15.70 14.77
N ILE A 292 15.91 -16.12 14.74
CA ILE A 292 15.52 -17.56 14.79
C ILE A 292 16.11 -18.31 13.62
N ALA A 293 16.10 -17.72 12.41
CA ALA A 293 16.73 -18.27 11.23
C ALA A 293 18.28 -18.21 11.27
N ARG A 294 18.88 -17.67 12.34
CA ARG A 294 20.33 -17.50 12.54
C ARG A 294 20.99 -16.79 11.34
N LEU A 295 20.36 -15.73 10.85
CA LEU A 295 20.94 -14.93 9.77
C LEU A 295 21.98 -13.95 10.34
N PRO A 296 23.09 -13.67 9.61
CA PRO A 296 24.06 -12.65 10.01
C PRO A 296 23.45 -11.25 9.83
N LEU A 297 22.80 -10.72 10.89
CA LEU A 297 21.95 -9.54 10.83
C LEU A 297 22.64 -8.32 10.23
N ARG A 298 23.89 -8.03 10.63
CA ARG A 298 24.61 -6.86 10.11
C ARG A 298 24.79 -6.93 8.59
N ARG A 299 25.10 -8.13 8.10
CA ARG A 299 25.25 -8.36 6.66
C ARG A 299 23.92 -8.34 5.94
N PHE A 300 22.88 -8.94 6.53
CA PHE A 300 21.51 -8.87 5.99
C PHE A 300 21.01 -7.43 5.85
N LEU A 301 21.16 -6.63 6.91
CA LEU A 301 20.77 -5.21 6.87
C LEU A 301 21.55 -4.44 5.81
N GLY A 302 22.84 -4.75 5.60
CA GLY A 302 23.62 -4.18 4.50
C GLY A 302 23.08 -4.53 3.12
N ALA A 303 22.70 -5.80 2.91
CA ALA A 303 22.15 -6.28 1.64
C ALA A 303 20.77 -5.68 1.31
N VAL A 304 19.90 -5.50 2.31
CA VAL A 304 18.55 -4.97 2.07
C VAL A 304 18.48 -3.44 2.03
N ALA A 305 19.53 -2.73 2.47
CA ALA A 305 19.51 -1.27 2.60
C ALA A 305 19.28 -0.55 1.27
N GLU A 306 19.98 -0.97 0.22
CA GLU A 306 19.84 -0.33 -1.10
C GLU A 306 18.47 -0.63 -1.75
N PRO A 307 17.99 -1.89 -1.86
CA PRO A 307 16.66 -2.19 -2.36
C PRO A 307 15.55 -1.48 -1.57
N ALA A 308 15.64 -1.46 -0.23
CA ALA A 308 14.67 -0.78 0.62
C ALA A 308 14.64 0.75 0.38
N THR A 309 15.81 1.35 0.15
CA THR A 309 15.93 2.79 -0.17
C THR A 309 15.32 3.10 -1.54
N ILE A 310 15.56 2.24 -2.56
CA ILE A 310 14.95 2.40 -3.89
C ILE A 310 13.42 2.31 -3.76
N ALA A 311 12.89 1.32 -3.04
CA ALA A 311 11.47 1.14 -2.82
C ALA A 311 10.85 2.34 -2.07
N PHE A 312 11.53 2.86 -1.05
CA PHE A 312 11.09 4.05 -0.33
C PHE A 312 11.03 5.29 -1.23
N ALA A 313 12.07 5.53 -2.04
CA ALA A 313 12.16 6.71 -2.89
C ALA A 313 11.17 6.69 -4.06
N THR A 314 10.86 5.49 -4.58
CA THR A 314 10.00 5.32 -5.76
C THR A 314 8.55 4.99 -5.42
N SER A 315 8.25 4.56 -4.19
CA SER A 315 6.97 3.95 -3.79
C SER A 315 6.57 2.78 -4.71
N ALA A 316 7.54 2.09 -5.29
CA ALA A 316 7.32 0.98 -6.23
C ALA A 316 8.27 -0.18 -5.91
N SER A 317 7.69 -1.30 -5.47
CA SER A 317 8.47 -2.51 -5.17
C SER A 317 9.17 -3.06 -6.41
N GLU A 318 8.53 -2.92 -7.59
CA GLU A 318 9.08 -3.39 -8.88
C GLU A 318 10.38 -2.69 -9.26
N ALA A 319 10.53 -1.41 -8.91
CA ALA A 319 11.77 -0.67 -9.16
C ALA A 319 12.94 -1.23 -8.35
N ALA A 320 12.68 -1.82 -7.19
CA ALA A 320 13.68 -2.43 -6.33
C ALA A 320 13.95 -3.91 -6.67
N LEU A 321 13.08 -4.56 -7.48
CA LEU A 321 13.13 -6.00 -7.75
C LEU A 321 14.49 -6.49 -8.27
N PRO A 322 15.08 -5.90 -9.33
CA PRO A 322 16.37 -6.40 -9.85
C PRO A 322 17.46 -6.32 -8.78
N ARG A 323 17.50 -5.19 -8.05
CA ARG A 323 18.51 -4.99 -7.02
C ARG A 323 18.33 -5.92 -5.82
N ALA A 324 17.09 -6.16 -5.39
CA ALA A 324 16.77 -7.12 -4.34
C ALA A 324 17.22 -8.54 -4.71
N MET A 325 17.03 -8.95 -5.97
CA MET A 325 17.48 -10.24 -6.46
C MET A 325 19.03 -10.37 -6.46
N GLU A 326 19.72 -9.35 -6.99
CA GLU A 326 21.20 -9.30 -7.00
C GLU A 326 21.78 -9.36 -5.59
N GLU A 327 21.23 -8.55 -4.66
CA GLU A 327 21.70 -8.50 -3.29
C GLU A 327 21.43 -9.81 -2.51
N MET A 328 20.32 -10.50 -2.79
CA MET A 328 20.05 -11.79 -2.16
C MET A 328 20.93 -12.90 -2.73
N GLU A 329 21.25 -12.90 -4.02
CA GLU A 329 22.25 -13.80 -4.60
C GLU A 329 23.64 -13.54 -3.98
N ALA A 330 24.06 -12.28 -3.85
CA ALA A 330 25.31 -11.89 -3.21
C ALA A 330 25.34 -12.20 -1.70
N PHE A 331 24.20 -12.16 -1.03
CA PHE A 331 24.05 -12.58 0.37
C PHE A 331 24.30 -14.07 0.56
N GLY A 332 24.15 -14.89 -0.49
CA GLY A 332 24.41 -16.34 -0.49
C GLY A 332 23.15 -17.19 -0.69
N VAL A 333 22.04 -16.60 -1.13
CA VAL A 333 20.85 -17.36 -1.49
C VAL A 333 20.98 -17.89 -2.91
N PRO A 334 20.74 -19.21 -3.17
CA PRO A 334 20.80 -19.76 -4.52
C PRO A 334 19.83 -19.07 -5.48
N ARG A 335 20.29 -18.77 -6.70
CA ARG A 335 19.54 -18.08 -7.74
C ARG A 335 18.13 -18.66 -7.98
N ARG A 336 17.97 -20.01 -7.91
CA ARG A 336 16.67 -20.66 -8.08
C ARG A 336 15.65 -20.25 -6.99
N ILE A 337 16.11 -20.05 -5.74
CA ILE A 337 15.28 -19.62 -4.62
C ILE A 337 14.96 -18.13 -4.78
N VAL A 338 15.95 -17.31 -5.11
CA VAL A 338 15.78 -15.86 -5.37
C VAL A 338 14.76 -15.64 -6.48
N ALA A 339 14.93 -16.32 -7.63
CA ALA A 339 14.06 -16.17 -8.80
C ALA A 339 12.62 -16.63 -8.56
N PHE A 340 12.36 -17.45 -7.55
CA PHE A 340 11.03 -17.87 -7.15
C PHE A 340 10.45 -17.00 -6.04
N VAL A 341 11.17 -16.87 -4.92
CA VAL A 341 10.62 -16.29 -3.68
C VAL A 341 10.40 -14.78 -3.81
N ILE A 342 11.33 -14.04 -4.40
CA ILE A 342 11.20 -12.58 -4.48
C ILE A 342 10.05 -12.17 -5.39
N PRO A 343 9.91 -12.65 -6.64
CA PRO A 343 8.74 -12.32 -7.46
C PRO A 343 7.40 -12.81 -6.87
N ALA A 344 7.37 -14.02 -6.27
CA ALA A 344 6.19 -14.51 -5.57
C ALA A 344 5.81 -13.61 -4.39
N GLY A 345 6.79 -13.14 -3.63
CA GLY A 345 6.59 -12.22 -2.51
C GLY A 345 5.95 -10.90 -2.92
N TYR A 346 6.23 -10.37 -4.10
CA TYR A 346 5.60 -9.14 -4.58
C TYR A 346 4.09 -9.26 -4.87
N SER A 347 3.59 -10.48 -4.96
CA SER A 347 2.15 -10.73 -5.09
C SER A 347 1.53 -11.26 -3.79
N PHE A 348 2.27 -12.01 -2.99
CA PHE A 348 1.71 -12.76 -1.86
C PHE A 348 2.21 -12.32 -0.48
N ASN A 349 3.25 -11.50 -0.38
CA ASN A 349 3.86 -11.07 0.89
C ASN A 349 4.08 -9.56 0.93
N LEU A 350 3.01 -8.82 0.91
CA LEU A 350 3.03 -7.35 0.98
C LEU A 350 2.79 -6.89 2.43
N ASP A 351 3.68 -7.24 3.33
CA ASP A 351 3.54 -7.07 4.79
C ASP A 351 3.23 -5.64 5.22
N GLY A 352 3.97 -4.65 4.72
CA GLY A 352 3.74 -3.25 5.01
C GLY A 352 2.40 -2.75 4.47
N SER A 353 2.00 -3.23 3.28
CA SER A 353 0.72 -2.88 2.66
C SER A 353 -0.46 -3.50 3.41
N THR A 354 -0.35 -4.75 3.85
CA THR A 354 -1.42 -5.42 4.61
C THR A 354 -1.58 -4.85 6.02
N LEU A 355 -0.47 -4.53 6.69
CA LEU A 355 -0.50 -3.80 7.96
C LEU A 355 -1.25 -2.48 7.81
N TYR A 356 -0.93 -1.71 6.78
CA TYR A 356 -1.59 -0.44 6.50
C TYR A 356 -3.07 -0.62 6.13
N LEU A 357 -3.44 -1.67 5.39
CA LEU A 357 -4.84 -1.96 5.07
C LEU A 357 -5.68 -2.16 6.33
N ALA A 358 -5.20 -2.96 7.28
CA ALA A 358 -5.89 -3.18 8.55
C ALA A 358 -6.03 -1.86 9.33
N LEU A 359 -4.95 -1.10 9.42
CA LEU A 359 -4.90 0.20 10.10
C LEU A 359 -5.86 1.21 9.46
N ALA A 360 -5.81 1.36 8.13
CA ALA A 360 -6.64 2.31 7.39
C ALA A 360 -8.12 1.92 7.40
N SER A 361 -8.46 0.63 7.31
CA SER A 361 -9.86 0.17 7.36
C SER A 361 -10.52 0.49 8.70
N ILE A 362 -9.82 0.26 9.81
CA ILE A 362 -10.34 0.60 11.13
C ILE A 362 -10.34 2.11 11.36
N PHE A 363 -9.36 2.85 10.83
CA PHE A 363 -9.38 4.31 10.83
C PHE A 363 -10.65 4.85 10.15
N VAL A 364 -11.03 4.30 8.99
CA VAL A 364 -12.26 4.68 8.27
C VAL A 364 -13.49 4.49 9.17
N ALA A 365 -13.58 3.34 9.85
CA ALA A 365 -14.67 3.08 10.79
C ALA A 365 -14.67 4.08 11.96
N GLN A 366 -13.50 4.33 12.58
CA GLN A 366 -13.37 5.30 13.68
C GLN A 366 -13.73 6.72 13.26
N ALA A 367 -13.30 7.14 12.08
CA ALA A 367 -13.58 8.47 11.52
C ALA A 367 -15.06 8.66 11.20
N ALA A 368 -15.77 7.59 10.89
CA ALA A 368 -17.22 7.57 10.70
C ALA A 368 -18.02 7.42 12.01
N GLY A 369 -17.33 7.39 13.16
CA GLY A 369 -17.99 7.17 14.46
C GLY A 369 -18.55 5.75 14.66
N MET A 370 -18.14 4.79 13.82
CA MET A 370 -18.57 3.39 13.91
C MET A 370 -17.69 2.61 14.88
N HIS A 371 -18.33 1.94 15.83
CA HIS A 371 -17.66 1.03 16.76
C HIS A 371 -17.63 -0.39 16.22
N MET A 372 -16.45 -0.81 15.73
CA MET A 372 -16.26 -2.19 15.29
C MET A 372 -16.03 -3.12 16.48
N THR A 373 -16.83 -4.17 16.60
CA THR A 373 -16.60 -5.24 17.58
C THR A 373 -15.33 -6.02 17.24
N TRP A 374 -14.76 -6.75 18.20
CA TRP A 374 -13.59 -7.60 17.95
C TRP A 374 -13.86 -8.66 16.89
N GLN A 375 -15.09 -9.21 16.86
CA GLN A 375 -15.50 -10.17 15.82
C GLN A 375 -15.47 -9.54 14.44
N ALA A 376 -15.98 -8.32 14.28
CA ALA A 376 -15.95 -7.59 13.03
C ALA A 376 -14.51 -7.26 12.58
N GLN A 377 -13.63 -6.89 13.52
CA GLN A 377 -12.21 -6.64 13.22
C GLN A 377 -11.48 -7.92 12.80
N LEU A 378 -11.75 -9.05 13.46
CA LEU A 378 -11.20 -10.36 13.06
C LEU A 378 -11.71 -10.82 11.70
N ALA A 379 -13.01 -10.64 11.40
CA ALA A 379 -13.56 -10.90 10.09
C ALA A 379 -12.91 -10.03 9.00
N MET A 380 -12.64 -8.77 9.31
CA MET A 380 -11.89 -7.86 8.43
C MET A 380 -10.46 -8.34 8.20
N VAL A 381 -9.73 -8.76 9.24
CA VAL A 381 -8.38 -9.35 9.12
C VAL A 381 -8.41 -10.55 8.19
N PHE A 382 -9.37 -11.46 8.36
CA PHE A 382 -9.53 -12.64 7.51
C PHE A 382 -9.81 -12.24 6.04
N THR A 383 -10.71 -11.28 5.83
CA THR A 383 -10.99 -10.73 4.49
C THR A 383 -9.73 -10.15 3.85
N LEU A 384 -8.97 -9.35 4.61
CA LEU A 384 -7.75 -8.73 4.15
C LEU A 384 -6.62 -9.74 3.87
N MET A 385 -6.54 -10.84 4.63
CA MET A 385 -5.62 -11.94 4.31
C MET A 385 -5.82 -12.48 2.90
N LEU A 386 -7.08 -12.62 2.47
CA LEU A 386 -7.40 -13.14 1.14
C LEU A 386 -7.29 -12.06 0.06
N THR A 387 -7.85 -10.88 0.29
CA THR A 387 -7.93 -9.81 -0.72
C THR A 387 -6.60 -9.12 -0.96
N SER A 388 -5.72 -9.05 0.05
CA SER A 388 -4.39 -8.45 -0.08
C SER A 388 -3.46 -9.23 -1.01
N LYS A 389 -3.71 -10.51 -1.25
CA LYS A 389 -2.91 -11.34 -2.17
C LYS A 389 -3.06 -10.93 -3.64
N GLY A 390 -4.10 -10.18 -3.98
CA GLY A 390 -4.30 -9.62 -5.31
C GLY A 390 -3.77 -8.19 -5.47
N VAL A 391 -3.22 -7.60 -4.40
CA VAL A 391 -2.54 -6.30 -4.46
C VAL A 391 -1.17 -6.54 -5.08
N ALA A 392 -1.08 -6.54 -6.39
CA ALA A 392 0.21 -6.55 -7.06
C ALA A 392 1.02 -5.30 -6.67
N GLY A 393 2.36 -5.36 -6.81
CA GLY A 393 3.29 -4.29 -6.42
C GLY A 393 3.11 -2.95 -7.16
N VAL A 394 1.90 -2.64 -7.59
CA VAL A 394 1.52 -1.41 -8.29
C VAL A 394 1.35 -0.28 -7.28
N PRO A 395 1.91 0.90 -7.55
CA PRO A 395 1.72 2.06 -6.70
C PRO A 395 0.23 2.29 -6.40
N ARG A 396 -0.12 2.45 -5.12
CA ARG A 396 -1.48 2.74 -4.61
C ARG A 396 -2.56 1.68 -4.83
N ALA A 397 -2.22 0.46 -5.25
CA ALA A 397 -3.18 -0.65 -5.33
C ALA A 397 -3.88 -0.92 -3.97
N VAL A 398 -3.25 -0.52 -2.87
CA VAL A 398 -3.81 -0.62 -1.51
C VAL A 398 -5.11 0.20 -1.35
N LEU A 399 -5.22 1.38 -1.97
CA LEU A 399 -6.46 2.19 -1.92
C LEU A 399 -7.64 1.45 -2.54
N VAL A 400 -7.36 0.65 -3.52
CA VAL A 400 -8.31 -0.21 -4.21
C VAL A 400 -8.88 -1.25 -3.26
N VAL A 401 -8.02 -1.98 -2.55
CA VAL A 401 -8.45 -2.97 -1.55
C VAL A 401 -9.13 -2.29 -0.37
N LEU A 402 -8.69 -1.09 0.03
CA LEU A 402 -9.35 -0.31 1.07
C LEU A 402 -10.79 0.06 0.69
N LEU A 403 -11.01 0.52 -0.55
CA LEU A 403 -12.35 0.81 -1.06
C LEU A 403 -13.24 -0.45 -1.12
N ALA A 404 -12.68 -1.58 -1.54
CA ALA A 404 -13.38 -2.85 -1.56
C ALA A 404 -13.72 -3.34 -0.15
N THR A 405 -12.78 -3.22 0.78
CA THR A 405 -13.01 -3.55 2.21
C THR A 405 -14.08 -2.65 2.79
N ALA A 406 -14.05 -1.35 2.50
CA ALA A 406 -15.10 -0.43 2.93
C ALA A 406 -16.47 -0.85 2.40
N ALA A 407 -16.58 -1.25 1.13
CA ALA A 407 -17.84 -1.76 0.58
C ALA A 407 -18.31 -3.05 1.27
N THR A 408 -17.40 -4.00 1.52
CA THR A 408 -17.72 -5.28 2.17
C THR A 408 -18.22 -5.10 3.61
N PHE A 409 -17.65 -4.16 4.35
CA PHE A 409 -18.01 -3.88 5.75
C PHE A 409 -18.95 -2.68 5.91
N HIS A 410 -19.56 -2.21 4.81
CA HIS A 410 -20.49 -1.07 4.77
C HIS A 410 -19.92 0.20 5.44
N LEU A 411 -18.61 0.41 5.28
CA LEU A 411 -17.95 1.62 5.77
C LEU A 411 -18.14 2.75 4.76
N PRO A 412 -18.31 3.99 5.22
CA PRO A 412 -18.41 5.15 4.34
C PRO A 412 -17.10 5.39 3.60
N THR A 413 -17.18 5.92 2.40
CA THR A 413 -16.01 6.17 1.56
C THR A 413 -15.38 7.54 1.81
N GLU A 414 -16.08 8.48 2.44
CA GLU A 414 -15.62 9.83 2.71
C GLU A 414 -14.28 9.87 3.48
N PRO A 415 -14.07 9.07 4.54
CA PRO A 415 -12.78 9.05 5.24
C PRO A 415 -11.61 8.59 4.34
N ILE A 416 -11.88 7.84 3.27
CA ILE A 416 -10.85 7.39 2.34
C ILE A 416 -10.28 8.56 1.54
N PHE A 417 -11.10 9.57 1.20
CA PHE A 417 -10.62 10.81 0.58
C PHE A 417 -9.61 11.55 1.49
N ILE A 418 -9.87 11.51 2.80
CA ILE A 418 -8.99 12.12 3.79
C ILE A 418 -7.63 11.40 3.81
N ILE A 419 -7.66 10.08 3.86
CA ILE A 419 -6.45 9.23 3.84
C ILE A 419 -5.65 9.45 2.55
N LEU A 420 -6.33 9.66 1.41
CA LEU A 420 -5.70 9.88 0.11
C LEU A 420 -4.70 11.05 0.14
N GLY A 421 -4.96 12.05 0.98
CA GLY A 421 -4.08 13.21 1.16
C GLY A 421 -2.69 12.86 1.71
N ILE A 422 -2.56 11.81 2.52
CA ILE A 422 -1.27 11.37 3.11
C ILE A 422 -0.79 10.03 2.55
N ASP A 423 -1.55 9.39 1.67
CA ASP A 423 -1.27 8.03 1.19
C ASP A 423 0.11 7.91 0.53
N ALA A 424 0.57 8.97 -0.16
CA ALA A 424 1.89 8.98 -0.78
C ALA A 424 3.03 8.78 0.25
N LEU A 425 2.93 9.43 1.41
CA LEU A 425 3.91 9.29 2.49
C LEU A 425 3.85 7.89 3.10
N MET A 426 2.64 7.35 3.29
CA MET A 426 2.45 5.98 3.77
C MET A 426 2.98 4.96 2.78
N ASP A 427 2.80 5.20 1.47
CA ASP A 427 3.24 4.30 0.41
C ASP A 427 4.76 4.12 0.38
N MET A 428 5.52 5.19 0.58
CA MET A 428 6.97 5.15 0.68
C MET A 428 7.44 4.16 1.77
N ALA A 429 6.90 4.28 2.97
CA ALA A 429 7.31 3.46 4.11
C ALA A 429 6.86 2.00 3.97
N ARG A 430 5.57 1.76 3.61
CA ARG A 430 5.03 0.40 3.49
C ARG A 430 5.70 -0.38 2.36
N THR A 431 6.04 0.29 1.23
CA THR A 431 6.72 -0.34 0.10
C THR A 431 8.14 -0.76 0.45
N SER A 432 8.86 0.08 1.20
CA SER A 432 10.19 -0.28 1.73
C SER A 432 10.13 -1.52 2.63
N VAL A 433 9.13 -1.59 3.55
CA VAL A 433 8.95 -2.74 4.44
C VAL A 433 8.58 -4.00 3.65
N ASN A 434 7.75 -3.90 2.59
CA ASN A 434 7.45 -5.03 1.71
C ASN A 434 8.73 -5.65 1.11
N VAL A 435 9.65 -4.81 0.61
CA VAL A 435 10.90 -5.28 0.03
C VAL A 435 11.79 -5.94 1.08
N VAL A 436 11.91 -5.36 2.27
CA VAL A 436 12.67 -5.97 3.38
C VAL A 436 12.08 -7.33 3.78
N GLY A 437 10.74 -7.43 3.90
CA GLY A 437 10.04 -8.67 4.22
C GLY A 437 10.28 -9.77 3.17
N ASN A 438 10.25 -9.41 1.88
CA ASN A 438 10.51 -10.34 0.78
C ASN A 438 11.96 -10.82 0.72
N CYS A 439 12.93 -9.96 0.97
CA CYS A 439 14.33 -10.35 1.09
C CYS A 439 14.54 -11.28 2.29
N LEU A 440 13.88 -11.01 3.42
CA LEU A 440 13.95 -11.88 4.61
C LEU A 440 13.32 -13.25 4.32
N ALA A 441 12.14 -13.29 3.68
CA ALA A 441 11.50 -14.54 3.26
C ALA A 441 12.45 -15.40 2.41
N CYS A 442 13.12 -14.76 1.46
CA CYS A 442 14.09 -15.41 0.57
C CYS A 442 15.24 -16.07 1.36
N ALA A 443 15.83 -15.34 2.29
CA ALA A 443 16.91 -15.83 3.14
C ALA A 443 16.44 -16.95 4.11
N VAL A 444 15.24 -16.81 4.69
CA VAL A 444 14.65 -17.82 5.59
C VAL A 444 14.32 -19.11 4.86
N VAL A 445 13.72 -19.02 3.67
CA VAL A 445 13.42 -20.20 2.85
C VAL A 445 14.71 -20.92 2.44
N ALA A 446 15.74 -20.19 2.04
CA ALA A 446 17.05 -20.79 1.74
C ALA A 446 17.66 -21.50 2.97
N ARG A 447 17.50 -20.93 4.16
CA ARG A 447 17.92 -21.58 5.41
C ARG A 447 17.11 -22.85 5.69
N TRP A 448 15.80 -22.85 5.48
CA TRP A 448 14.92 -24.03 5.64
C TRP A 448 15.19 -25.14 4.61
N GLU A 449 15.72 -24.79 3.43
CA GLU A 449 16.20 -25.76 2.43
C GLU A 449 17.62 -26.27 2.73
N GLY A 450 18.34 -25.66 3.67
CA GLY A 450 19.75 -25.99 3.96
C GLY A 450 20.72 -25.49 2.88
N GLU A 451 20.31 -24.52 2.07
CA GLU A 451 21.04 -24.05 0.89
C GLU A 451 21.55 -22.61 1.00
N LEU A 452 21.40 -21.99 2.16
CA LEU A 452 22.01 -20.68 2.39
C LEU A 452 23.52 -20.85 2.51
N HIS A 453 24.26 -20.40 1.51
CA HIS A 453 25.72 -20.42 1.51
C HIS A 453 26.26 -19.23 2.31
N GLU A 454 26.98 -19.52 3.38
CA GLU A 454 27.82 -18.49 3.99
C GLU A 454 29.06 -18.33 3.09
N PRO A 455 29.29 -17.18 2.43
CA PRO A 455 30.55 -16.99 1.73
C PRO A 455 31.68 -17.17 2.72
N ALA A 456 32.69 -17.93 2.30
CA ALA A 456 33.91 -18.09 3.08
C ALA A 456 34.34 -16.70 3.58
N ALA A 457 34.54 -16.59 4.90
CA ALA A 457 35.09 -15.36 5.46
C ALA A 457 36.34 -15.03 4.63
N LEU A 458 36.31 -13.88 3.95
CA LEU A 458 37.53 -13.31 3.40
C LEU A 458 38.46 -13.16 4.59
N VAL A 459 39.38 -14.09 4.71
CA VAL A 459 40.50 -14.00 5.66
C VAL A 459 41.30 -12.82 5.18
N SER A 460 41.13 -11.69 5.85
CA SER A 460 41.95 -10.49 5.71
C SER A 460 43.14 -10.58 6.63
#